data_825bd4771aaed0d2407174978bafa288
#
_entry.id   825bd4771aaed0d2407174978bafa288
#
_cell.length_a   1.000
_cell.length_b   1.000
_cell.length_c   1.000
_cell.angle_alpha   90.00
_cell.angle_beta   90.00
_cell.angle_gamma   90.00
#
_symmetry.space_group_name_H-M   'P 1'
#
loop_
_entity.id
_entity.type
_entity.pdbx_description
1 polymer ?
#
loop_
_entity_poly.entity_id
_entity_poly.type
_entity_poly.pdbx_seq_one_letter_code
_entity_poly.pdbx_strand_id
1 'polypeptide(L)'
;MVSRDFIFWEVDVQADFMLPGGKLYVPGAEKLLPNIRRLTDAARQGRVFLVSHGDFHAPNDPEFKIFPPHCVKGTAGAELVPEALTDKVVRVENDAAAKIPDDLSNYQQILLEKQTLSIFETHHADALVQKLGNQAEFVVFGVVTEYCVSFAVKGLRERGRRVAVVQDAIETLNPEDGQKTIAEWQRLGARLMTTDQALSALG
;
A
#
# COMPACT_ATOMS: atom_id res chain seq x y z
N MET A 1 24.48 3.78 6.14
CA MET A 1 23.04 4.05 5.93
C MET A 1 22.76 3.75 4.48
N VAL A 2 21.90 2.77 4.20
CA VAL A 2 21.42 2.53 2.83
C VAL A 2 20.69 3.80 2.43
N SER A 3 21.13 4.49 1.36
CA SER A 3 20.41 5.63 0.80
C SER A 3 19.04 5.13 0.41
N ARG A 4 17.99 5.62 1.06
CA ARG A 4 16.63 5.24 0.73
C ARG A 4 16.12 6.18 -0.36
N ASP A 5 16.66 6.04 -1.57
CA ASP A 5 16.19 6.82 -2.72
C ASP A 5 14.77 6.45 -3.13
N PHE A 6 14.34 5.24 -2.76
CA PHE A 6 13.00 4.71 -2.99
C PHE A 6 12.40 4.14 -1.71
N ILE A 7 11.10 4.31 -1.58
CA ILE A 7 10.24 3.63 -0.60
C ILE A 7 9.13 2.93 -1.39
N PHE A 8 8.99 1.64 -1.21
CA PHE A 8 7.85 0.93 -1.77
C PHE A 8 6.64 1.11 -0.86
N TRP A 9 5.48 1.39 -1.48
CA TRP A 9 4.25 1.70 -0.78
C TRP A 9 3.13 0.80 -1.29
N GLU A 10 2.82 -0.22 -0.54
CA GLU A 10 1.86 -1.27 -0.85
C GLU A 10 0.51 -0.96 -0.24
N VAL A 11 -0.55 -1.11 -1.04
CA VAL A 11 -1.91 -0.69 -0.71
C VAL A 11 -2.84 -1.90 -0.71
N ASP A 12 -3.37 -2.27 0.46
CA ASP A 12 -4.48 -3.20 0.67
C ASP A 12 -4.34 -4.57 -0.04
N VAL A 13 -3.13 -5.14 -0.01
CA VAL A 13 -2.84 -6.45 -0.62
C VAL A 13 -3.27 -7.57 0.36
N GLN A 14 -4.56 -7.54 0.75
CA GLN A 14 -5.19 -8.44 1.71
C GLN A 14 -6.00 -9.52 1.03
N ALA A 15 -6.19 -10.67 1.70
CA ALA A 15 -6.85 -11.83 1.12
C ALA A 15 -8.29 -11.55 0.65
N ASP A 16 -9.05 -10.70 1.39
CA ASP A 16 -10.41 -10.35 1.02
C ASP A 16 -10.51 -9.53 -0.28
N PHE A 17 -9.45 -8.81 -0.67
CA PHE A 17 -9.40 -8.05 -1.93
C PHE A 17 -8.73 -8.83 -3.05
N MET A 18 -7.67 -9.58 -2.74
CA MET A 18 -6.76 -10.16 -3.73
C MET A 18 -7.18 -11.54 -4.23
N LEU A 19 -7.91 -12.32 -3.41
CA LEU A 19 -8.14 -13.72 -3.72
C LEU A 19 -9.58 -13.99 -4.16
N PRO A 20 -9.81 -14.84 -5.17
CA PRO A 20 -11.14 -15.31 -5.51
C PRO A 20 -11.84 -15.93 -4.28
N GLY A 21 -13.03 -15.44 -3.98
CA GLY A 21 -13.78 -15.81 -2.77
C GLY A 21 -13.58 -14.88 -1.58
N GLY A 22 -12.70 -13.90 -1.68
CA GLY A 22 -12.58 -12.80 -0.71
C GLY A 22 -13.89 -12.00 -0.61
N LYS A 23 -14.11 -11.39 0.55
CA LYS A 23 -15.39 -10.74 0.87
C LYS A 23 -15.65 -9.47 0.05
N LEU A 24 -14.60 -8.83 -0.42
CA LEU A 24 -14.65 -7.67 -1.32
C LEU A 24 -13.64 -7.85 -2.46
N TYR A 25 -13.63 -9.04 -3.06
CA TYR A 25 -12.69 -9.43 -4.08
C TYR A 25 -12.72 -8.48 -5.29
N VAL A 26 -11.54 -8.04 -5.68
CA VAL A 26 -11.29 -7.22 -6.87
C VAL A 26 -11.02 -8.13 -8.06
N PRO A 27 -11.91 -8.22 -9.06
CA PRO A 27 -11.72 -9.14 -10.19
C PRO A 27 -10.40 -8.91 -10.93
N GLY A 28 -9.54 -9.92 -10.95
CA GLY A 28 -8.23 -9.84 -11.62
C GLY A 28 -7.06 -9.49 -10.70
N ALA A 29 -7.32 -9.09 -9.46
CA ALA A 29 -6.24 -8.72 -8.51
C ALA A 29 -5.26 -9.86 -8.25
N GLU A 30 -5.69 -11.12 -8.31
CA GLU A 30 -4.80 -12.27 -8.16
C GLU A 30 -3.70 -12.34 -9.23
N LYS A 31 -3.91 -11.71 -10.39
CA LYS A 31 -2.91 -11.64 -11.46
C LYS A 31 -1.76 -10.70 -11.14
N LEU A 32 -1.94 -9.81 -10.17
CA LEU A 32 -0.90 -8.89 -9.70
C LEU A 32 0.11 -9.60 -8.79
N LEU A 33 -0.26 -10.72 -8.17
CA LEU A 33 0.54 -11.40 -7.14
C LEU A 33 1.98 -11.72 -7.58
N PRO A 34 2.25 -12.17 -8.83
CA PRO A 34 3.62 -12.39 -9.27
C PRO A 34 4.48 -11.12 -9.25
N ASN A 35 3.93 -9.97 -9.66
CA ASN A 35 4.64 -8.69 -9.65
C ASN A 35 4.78 -8.14 -8.23
N ILE A 36 3.73 -8.22 -7.42
CA ILE A 36 3.76 -7.84 -6.00
C ILE A 36 4.87 -8.63 -5.28
N ARG A 37 4.94 -9.95 -5.48
CA ARG A 37 5.99 -10.79 -4.91
C ARG A 37 7.38 -10.32 -5.27
N ARG A 38 7.62 -9.98 -6.54
CA ARG A 38 8.93 -9.47 -7.01
C ARG A 38 9.31 -8.15 -6.30
N LEU A 39 8.34 -7.25 -6.14
CA LEU A 39 8.54 -6.00 -5.41
C LEU A 39 8.83 -6.25 -3.92
N THR A 40 8.06 -7.13 -3.28
CA THR A 40 8.26 -7.53 -1.88
C THR A 40 9.59 -8.26 -1.67
N ASP A 41 10.02 -9.10 -2.62
CA ASP A 41 11.32 -9.78 -2.58
C ASP A 41 12.49 -8.78 -2.60
N ALA A 42 12.38 -7.65 -3.29
CA ALA A 42 13.39 -6.59 -3.22
C ALA A 42 13.51 -6.01 -1.79
N ALA A 43 12.39 -5.90 -1.06
CA ALA A 43 12.40 -5.49 0.34
C ALA A 43 12.96 -6.60 1.25
N ARG A 44 12.63 -7.88 1.02
CA ARG A 44 13.25 -9.02 1.73
C ARG A 44 14.76 -9.04 1.58
N GLN A 45 15.26 -8.66 0.41
CA GLN A 45 16.70 -8.57 0.12
C GLN A 45 17.34 -7.31 0.69
N GLY A 46 16.60 -6.43 1.36
CA GLY A 46 17.11 -5.19 1.95
C GLY A 46 17.48 -4.09 0.92
N ARG A 47 17.02 -4.23 -0.34
CA ARG A 47 17.28 -3.25 -1.42
C ARG A 47 16.40 -2.01 -1.27
N VAL A 48 15.24 -2.14 -0.66
CA VAL A 48 14.26 -1.08 -0.45
C VAL A 48 13.51 -1.31 0.86
N PHE A 49 12.97 -0.26 1.47
CA PHE A 49 12.06 -0.38 2.60
C PHE A 49 10.62 -0.42 2.09
N LEU A 50 9.81 -1.34 2.64
CA LEU A 50 8.42 -1.51 2.28
C LEU A 50 7.52 -0.90 3.36
N VAL A 51 6.62 -0.03 2.96
CA VAL A 51 5.47 0.41 3.75
C VAL A 51 4.24 -0.26 3.17
N SER A 52 3.51 -0.97 4.00
CA SER A 52 2.21 -1.55 3.63
C SER A 52 1.14 -0.93 4.50
N HIS A 53 -0.05 -0.80 3.99
CA HIS A 53 -1.23 -0.53 4.80
C HIS A 53 -2.38 -1.43 4.34
N GLY A 54 -3.33 -1.65 5.25
CA GLY A 54 -4.49 -2.48 4.98
C GLY A 54 -5.66 -2.13 5.89
N ASP A 55 -6.84 -2.58 5.49
CA ASP A 55 -8.06 -2.43 6.25
C ASP A 55 -8.14 -3.48 7.36
N PHE A 56 -8.41 -3.01 8.58
CA PHE A 56 -8.59 -3.86 9.75
C PHE A 56 -9.81 -3.38 10.53
N HIS A 57 -10.99 -3.72 9.99
CA HIS A 57 -12.27 -3.25 10.51
C HIS A 57 -12.72 -3.98 11.77
N ALA A 58 -13.41 -3.27 12.64
CA ALA A 58 -14.19 -3.90 13.70
C ALA A 58 -15.38 -4.67 13.10
N PRO A 59 -15.92 -5.70 13.78
CA PRO A 59 -17.06 -6.47 13.25
C PRO A 59 -18.32 -5.65 12.95
N ASN A 60 -18.45 -4.47 13.56
CA ASN A 60 -19.57 -3.54 13.42
C ASN A 60 -19.14 -2.19 12.83
N ASP A 61 -18.11 -2.18 12.00
CA ASP A 61 -17.58 -0.96 11.41
C ASP A 61 -18.66 -0.19 10.63
N PRO A 62 -18.74 1.15 10.79
CA PRO A 62 -19.69 1.98 10.04
C PRO A 62 -19.59 1.87 8.53
N GLU A 63 -18.41 1.54 7.98
CA GLU A 63 -18.18 1.36 6.55
C GLU A 63 -19.01 0.21 5.96
N PHE A 64 -19.39 -0.76 6.77
CA PHE A 64 -20.26 -1.87 6.36
C PHE A 64 -21.72 -1.48 6.05
N LYS A 65 -22.06 -0.21 6.22
CA LYS A 65 -23.31 0.36 5.68
C LYS A 65 -23.23 0.64 4.17
N ILE A 66 -22.00 0.77 3.64
CA ILE A 66 -21.72 1.12 2.24
C ILE A 66 -21.15 -0.09 1.50
N PHE A 67 -20.22 -0.80 2.11
CA PHE A 67 -19.57 -2.00 1.57
C PHE A 67 -19.96 -3.25 2.37
N PRO A 68 -19.98 -4.44 1.77
CA PRO A 68 -20.16 -5.68 2.55
C PRO A 68 -19.02 -5.82 3.59
N PRO A 69 -19.27 -6.50 4.72
CA PRO A 69 -18.23 -6.78 5.71
C PRO A 69 -17.02 -7.48 5.08
N HIS A 70 -15.86 -6.86 5.18
CA HIS A 70 -14.60 -7.32 4.63
C HIS A 70 -13.45 -6.94 5.59
N CYS A 71 -12.31 -7.55 5.45
CA CYS A 71 -11.09 -7.28 6.21
C CYS A 71 -11.35 -7.11 7.73
N VAL A 72 -12.25 -7.92 8.28
CA VAL A 72 -12.56 -7.89 9.72
C VAL A 72 -11.33 -8.36 10.50
N LYS A 73 -10.85 -7.52 11.41
CA LYS A 73 -9.63 -7.76 12.20
C LYS A 73 -9.71 -9.13 12.90
N GLY A 74 -8.65 -9.92 12.77
CA GLY A 74 -8.56 -11.28 13.31
C GLY A 74 -9.12 -12.38 12.39
N THR A 75 -9.60 -12.04 11.21
CA THR A 75 -9.97 -13.03 10.18
C THR A 75 -8.87 -13.21 9.15
N ALA A 76 -8.83 -14.37 8.50
CA ALA A 76 -7.88 -14.62 7.41
C ALA A 76 -8.04 -13.65 6.23
N GLY A 77 -9.24 -13.11 6.02
CA GLY A 77 -9.52 -12.13 4.96
C GLY A 77 -8.81 -10.79 5.17
N ALA A 78 -8.60 -10.41 6.44
CA ALA A 78 -7.91 -9.17 6.80
C ALA A 78 -6.38 -9.28 6.71
N GLU A 79 -5.81 -10.47 6.65
CA GLU A 79 -4.36 -10.62 6.59
C GLU A 79 -3.84 -10.34 5.18
N LEU A 80 -2.64 -9.76 5.09
CA LEU A 80 -1.92 -9.63 3.83
C LEU A 80 -1.66 -11.02 3.23
N VAL A 81 -1.73 -11.13 1.92
CA VAL A 81 -1.35 -12.37 1.24
C VAL A 81 0.15 -12.65 1.42
N PRO A 82 0.60 -13.92 1.37
CA PRO A 82 2.02 -14.26 1.57
C PRO A 82 2.99 -13.53 0.62
N GLU A 83 2.54 -13.19 -0.58
CA GLU A 83 3.31 -12.44 -1.58
C GLU A 83 3.64 -11.02 -1.14
N ALA A 84 2.84 -10.45 -0.24
CA ALA A 84 2.94 -9.09 0.27
C ALA A 84 3.74 -8.96 1.57
N LEU A 85 4.22 -10.07 2.14
CA LEU A 85 4.88 -10.07 3.45
C LEU A 85 6.39 -10.30 3.32
N THR A 86 7.18 -9.49 4.03
CA THR A 86 8.61 -9.74 4.24
C THR A 86 8.85 -10.57 5.51
N ASP A 87 10.12 -10.93 5.79
CA ASP A 87 10.46 -11.74 6.97
C ASP A 87 10.50 -10.93 8.27
N LYS A 88 10.68 -9.59 8.16
CA LYS A 88 10.83 -8.69 9.31
C LYS A 88 9.83 -7.54 9.23
N VAL A 89 8.60 -7.84 9.63
CA VAL A 89 7.47 -6.89 9.61
C VAL A 89 7.24 -6.32 11.01
N VAL A 90 7.04 -5.02 11.10
CA VAL A 90 6.41 -4.40 12.28
C VAL A 90 5.01 -3.92 11.91
N ARG A 91 4.01 -4.33 12.69
CA ARG A 91 2.62 -3.89 12.54
C ARG A 91 2.33 -2.78 13.54
N VAL A 92 1.69 -1.72 13.06
CA VAL A 92 1.26 -0.57 13.86
C VAL A 92 -0.24 -0.41 13.72
N GLU A 93 -0.93 -0.63 14.82
CA GLU A 93 -2.39 -0.48 14.87
C GLU A 93 -2.79 1.00 14.72
N ASN A 94 -3.97 1.26 14.19
CA ASN A 94 -4.54 2.60 14.13
C ASN A 94 -5.14 3.00 15.50
N ASP A 95 -4.28 3.14 16.47
CA ASP A 95 -4.59 3.55 17.85
C ASP A 95 -3.61 4.65 18.27
N ALA A 96 -4.10 5.70 18.92
CA ALA A 96 -3.28 6.82 19.36
C ALA A 96 -2.16 6.43 20.35
N ALA A 97 -2.31 5.31 21.06
CA ALA A 97 -1.30 4.79 21.98
C ALA A 97 -0.22 3.94 21.27
N ALA A 98 -0.51 3.44 20.05
CA ALA A 98 0.47 2.71 19.25
C ALA A 98 1.62 3.64 18.85
N LYS A 99 2.79 3.07 18.56
CA LYS A 99 3.97 3.85 18.19
C LYS A 99 4.68 3.25 16.99
N ILE A 100 5.10 4.11 16.09
CA ILE A 100 6.10 3.77 15.09
C ILE A 100 7.44 3.57 15.81
N PRO A 101 8.17 2.46 15.59
CA PRO A 101 9.50 2.28 16.18
C PRO A 101 10.43 3.45 15.87
N ASP A 102 11.23 3.87 16.85
CA ASP A 102 12.20 4.93 16.66
C ASP A 102 13.26 4.56 15.63
N ASP A 103 13.68 3.30 15.61
CA ASP A 103 14.60 2.75 14.61
C ASP A 103 13.88 1.72 13.73
N LEU A 104 13.79 2.03 12.44
CA LEU A 104 13.23 1.14 11.42
C LEU A 104 14.29 0.26 10.73
N SER A 105 15.56 0.36 11.09
CA SER A 105 16.65 -0.39 10.41
C SER A 105 16.59 -1.90 10.65
N ASN A 106 15.91 -2.32 11.72
CA ASN A 106 15.72 -3.74 12.06
C ASN A 106 14.58 -4.40 11.28
N TYR A 107 13.81 -3.64 10.54
CA TYR A 107 12.64 -4.09 9.80
C TYR A 107 12.84 -3.93 8.30
N GLN A 108 12.22 -4.82 7.54
CA GLN A 108 12.13 -4.75 6.09
C GLN A 108 10.82 -4.09 5.66
N GLN A 109 9.80 -4.20 6.53
CA GLN A 109 8.43 -3.74 6.26
C GLN A 109 7.79 -3.16 7.52
N ILE A 110 7.02 -2.10 7.34
CA ILE A 110 6.06 -1.60 8.32
C ILE A 110 4.65 -1.73 7.74
N LEU A 111 3.73 -2.35 8.50
CA LEU A 111 2.32 -2.47 8.16
C LEU A 111 1.51 -1.53 9.04
N LEU A 112 0.84 -0.54 8.44
CA LEU A 112 -0.10 0.35 9.12
C LEU A 112 -1.53 -0.16 8.96
N GLU A 113 -2.27 -0.24 10.05
CA GLU A 113 -3.71 -0.51 10.00
C GLU A 113 -4.50 0.77 9.68
N LYS A 114 -5.56 0.63 8.91
CA LYS A 114 -6.56 1.68 8.69
C LYS A 114 -7.98 1.11 8.74
N GLN A 115 -8.98 1.99 8.82
CA GLN A 115 -10.40 1.67 8.80
C GLN A 115 -11.17 2.63 7.87
N THR A 116 -10.46 3.34 7.00
CA THR A 116 -11.01 4.31 6.05
C THR A 116 -10.29 4.17 4.71
N LEU A 117 -10.87 4.73 3.65
CA LEU A 117 -10.26 4.71 2.32
C LEU A 117 -8.87 5.38 2.29
N SER A 118 -8.68 6.43 3.10
CA SER A 118 -7.42 7.15 3.16
C SER A 118 -6.57 6.72 4.35
N ILE A 119 -5.36 6.20 4.09
CA ILE A 119 -4.36 5.94 5.13
C ILE A 119 -4.01 7.22 5.92
N PHE A 120 -4.14 8.39 5.31
CA PHE A 120 -3.82 9.68 5.92
C PHE A 120 -4.89 10.21 6.90
N GLU A 121 -5.97 9.48 7.08
CA GLU A 121 -6.94 9.72 8.17
C GLU A 121 -6.59 8.92 9.43
N THR A 122 -5.48 8.19 9.41
CA THR A 122 -4.99 7.42 10.57
C THR A 122 -4.01 8.21 11.43
N HIS A 123 -3.77 7.72 12.65
CA HIS A 123 -2.88 8.38 13.62
C HIS A 123 -1.41 8.43 13.20
N HIS A 124 -0.95 7.52 12.33
CA HIS A 124 0.48 7.26 12.18
C HIS A 124 1.05 7.58 10.79
N ALA A 125 0.21 7.71 9.75
CA ALA A 125 0.68 7.86 8.38
C ALA A 125 1.54 9.12 8.18
N ASP A 126 1.12 10.25 8.71
CA ASP A 126 1.85 11.51 8.61
C ASP A 126 3.22 11.44 9.30
N ALA A 127 3.26 10.91 10.51
CA ALA A 127 4.50 10.74 11.26
C ALA A 127 5.47 9.78 10.55
N LEU A 128 4.96 8.70 9.95
CA LEU A 128 5.78 7.77 9.17
C LEU A 128 6.36 8.44 7.93
N VAL A 129 5.53 9.14 7.14
CA VAL A 129 5.99 9.84 5.93
C VAL A 129 7.04 10.90 6.27
N GLN A 130 6.90 11.62 7.38
CA GLN A 130 7.92 12.56 7.87
C GLN A 130 9.21 11.84 8.26
N LYS A 131 9.11 10.73 9.00
CA LYS A 131 10.25 9.91 9.44
C LYS A 131 11.05 9.32 8.26
N LEU A 132 10.37 8.94 7.16
CA LEU A 132 11.01 8.43 5.95
C LEU A 132 11.73 9.52 5.13
N GLY A 133 11.50 10.78 5.46
CA GLY A 133 12.19 11.92 4.84
C GLY A 133 11.55 12.35 3.52
N ASN A 134 12.15 13.39 2.91
CA ASN A 134 11.61 14.04 1.71
C ASN A 134 12.40 13.74 0.42
N GLN A 135 13.48 12.99 0.52
CA GLN A 135 14.37 12.68 -0.62
C GLN A 135 13.92 11.45 -1.40
N ALA A 136 13.26 10.50 -0.73
CA ALA A 136 12.79 9.28 -1.36
C ALA A 136 11.66 9.53 -2.37
N GLU A 137 11.61 8.71 -3.41
CA GLU A 137 10.43 8.54 -4.26
C GLU A 137 9.59 7.38 -3.74
N PHE A 138 8.30 7.63 -3.54
CA PHE A 138 7.36 6.63 -3.09
C PHE A 138 6.80 5.88 -4.29
N VAL A 139 7.04 4.58 -4.36
CA VAL A 139 6.62 3.71 -5.45
C VAL A 139 5.39 2.93 -5.01
N VAL A 140 4.21 3.33 -5.50
CA VAL A 140 2.91 2.86 -5.03
C VAL A 140 2.39 1.71 -5.91
N PHE A 141 1.83 0.67 -5.27
CA PHE A 141 1.18 -0.47 -5.93
C PHE A 141 0.13 -1.11 -5.01
N GLY A 142 -0.74 -1.96 -5.53
CA GLY A 142 -1.82 -2.63 -4.80
C GLY A 142 -3.20 -2.30 -5.34
N VAL A 143 -4.23 -2.33 -4.49
CA VAL A 143 -5.63 -2.18 -4.88
C VAL A 143 -6.39 -1.22 -3.96
N VAL A 144 -7.48 -0.59 -4.41
CA VAL A 144 -8.04 -0.49 -5.75
C VAL A 144 -7.60 0.83 -6.36
N THR A 145 -7.31 0.87 -7.66
CA THR A 145 -6.77 2.04 -8.36
C THR A 145 -7.54 3.31 -8.06
N GLU A 146 -8.86 3.32 -8.28
CA GLU A 146 -9.72 4.50 -8.10
C GLU A 146 -10.11 4.80 -6.65
N TYR A 147 -9.76 3.92 -5.70
CA TYR A 147 -10.05 4.07 -4.26
C TYR A 147 -8.76 4.22 -3.45
N CYS A 148 -8.39 3.25 -2.65
CA CYS A 148 -7.30 3.34 -1.67
C CYS A 148 -5.94 3.69 -2.31
N VAL A 149 -5.63 3.18 -3.51
CA VAL A 149 -4.42 3.57 -4.25
C VAL A 149 -4.47 5.05 -4.61
N SER A 150 -5.63 5.56 -5.07
CA SER A 150 -5.80 6.98 -5.38
C SER A 150 -5.61 7.86 -4.16
N PHE A 151 -6.18 7.49 -3.01
CA PHE A 151 -5.98 8.21 -1.75
C PHE A 151 -4.51 8.21 -1.33
N ALA A 152 -3.80 7.08 -1.48
CA ALA A 152 -2.38 7.00 -1.17
C ALA A 152 -1.55 7.92 -2.08
N VAL A 153 -1.74 7.85 -3.40
CA VAL A 153 -1.03 8.67 -4.38
C VAL A 153 -1.27 10.16 -4.14
N LYS A 154 -2.53 10.58 -4.02
CA LYS A 154 -2.91 11.98 -3.79
C LYS A 154 -2.36 12.48 -2.46
N GLY A 155 -2.56 11.72 -1.39
CA GLY A 155 -2.10 12.10 -0.06
C GLY A 155 -0.57 12.24 0.04
N LEU A 156 0.20 11.38 -0.63
CA LEU A 156 1.66 11.53 -0.74
C LEU A 156 2.04 12.78 -1.54
N ARG A 157 1.34 13.05 -2.67
CA ARG A 157 1.59 14.26 -3.49
C ARG A 157 1.28 15.56 -2.74
N GLU A 158 0.17 15.60 -1.99
CA GLU A 158 -0.21 16.73 -1.14
C GLU A 158 0.84 17.02 -0.06
N ARG A 159 1.57 16.00 0.39
CA ARG A 159 2.71 16.10 1.33
C ARG A 159 4.04 16.39 0.64
N GLY A 160 4.01 16.78 -0.64
CA GLY A 160 5.19 17.14 -1.42
C GLY A 160 6.12 15.98 -1.75
N ARG A 161 5.63 14.72 -1.67
CA ARG A 161 6.46 13.55 -1.98
C ARG A 161 6.53 13.32 -3.49
N ARG A 162 7.68 12.82 -3.96
CA ARG A 162 7.79 12.26 -5.31
C ARG A 162 7.08 10.92 -5.31
N VAL A 163 6.23 10.68 -6.31
CA VAL A 163 5.43 9.46 -6.40
C VAL A 163 5.56 8.85 -7.79
N ALA A 164 5.79 7.56 -7.83
CA ALA A 164 5.62 6.72 -8.99
C ALA A 164 4.59 5.63 -8.69
N VAL A 165 3.86 5.17 -9.71
CA VAL A 165 2.88 4.08 -9.59
C VAL A 165 3.29 2.93 -10.49
N VAL A 166 3.29 1.71 -9.97
CA VAL A 166 3.62 0.50 -10.73
C VAL A 166 2.36 0.02 -11.43
N GLN A 167 2.23 0.39 -12.72
CA GLN A 167 1.00 0.19 -13.50
C GLN A 167 0.62 -1.28 -13.75
N ASP A 168 1.58 -2.20 -13.70
CA ASP A 168 1.38 -3.65 -13.82
C ASP A 168 1.29 -4.37 -12.48
N ALA A 169 1.14 -3.59 -11.38
CA ALA A 169 0.89 -4.06 -10.03
C ALA A 169 -0.24 -3.28 -9.33
N ILE A 170 -1.18 -2.72 -10.11
CA ILE A 170 -2.44 -2.14 -9.65
C ILE A 170 -3.61 -2.75 -10.41
N GLU A 171 -4.81 -2.78 -9.80
CA GLU A 171 -6.04 -3.23 -10.44
C GLU A 171 -7.18 -2.25 -10.16
N THR A 172 -8.16 -2.23 -11.05
CA THR A 172 -9.33 -1.35 -11.02
C THR A 172 -10.63 -2.14 -11.01
N LEU A 173 -11.67 -1.61 -10.37
CA LEU A 173 -13.02 -2.16 -10.48
C LEU A 173 -13.73 -1.70 -11.75
N ASN A 174 -13.45 -0.46 -12.18
CA ASN A 174 -14.01 0.11 -13.39
C ASN A 174 -12.90 0.63 -14.30
N PRO A 175 -12.70 0.06 -15.49
CA PRO A 175 -11.63 0.47 -16.41
C PRO A 175 -11.65 1.94 -16.80
N GLU A 176 -12.84 2.56 -16.99
CA GLU A 176 -12.94 3.97 -17.34
C GLU A 176 -12.53 4.89 -16.19
N ASP A 177 -12.97 4.55 -14.96
CA ASP A 177 -12.62 5.31 -13.76
C ASP A 177 -11.15 5.11 -13.39
N GLY A 178 -10.61 3.90 -13.58
CA GLY A 178 -9.18 3.64 -13.44
C GLY A 178 -8.33 4.51 -14.39
N GLN A 179 -8.72 4.61 -15.67
CA GLN A 179 -8.02 5.46 -16.63
C GLN A 179 -8.09 6.95 -16.27
N LYS A 180 -9.26 7.45 -15.84
CA LYS A 180 -9.43 8.83 -15.37
C LYS A 180 -8.54 9.11 -14.16
N THR A 181 -8.50 8.18 -13.23
CA THR A 181 -7.69 8.26 -12.00
C THR A 181 -6.20 8.32 -12.32
N ILE A 182 -5.71 7.45 -13.20
CA ILE A 182 -4.31 7.46 -13.65
C ILE A 182 -3.97 8.79 -14.35
N ALA A 183 -4.84 9.29 -15.22
CA ALA A 183 -4.63 10.58 -15.87
C ALA A 183 -4.61 11.75 -14.87
N GLU A 184 -5.40 11.68 -13.81
CA GLU A 184 -5.35 12.65 -12.72
C GLU A 184 -4.01 12.61 -11.97
N TRP A 185 -3.51 11.42 -11.61
CA TRP A 185 -2.22 11.27 -10.96
C TRP A 185 -1.06 11.87 -11.78
N GLN A 186 -1.07 11.64 -13.10
CA GLN A 186 -0.07 12.23 -14.00
C GLN A 186 -0.14 13.76 -14.01
N ARG A 187 -1.35 14.35 -13.99
CA ARG A 187 -1.53 15.81 -13.86
C ARG A 187 -1.02 16.35 -12.51
N LEU A 188 -1.11 15.55 -11.46
CA LEU A 188 -0.55 15.85 -10.14
C LEU A 188 0.98 15.61 -10.07
N GLY A 189 1.60 15.15 -11.17
CA GLY A 189 3.04 14.93 -11.25
C GLY A 189 3.50 13.57 -10.71
N ALA A 190 2.61 12.59 -10.59
CA ALA A 190 3.02 11.21 -10.36
C ALA A 190 3.50 10.56 -11.67
N ARG A 191 4.54 9.72 -11.60
CA ARG A 191 5.05 8.97 -12.74
C ARG A 191 4.39 7.59 -12.81
N LEU A 192 4.33 7.02 -14.00
CA LEU A 192 4.00 5.61 -14.18
C LEU A 192 5.28 4.84 -14.48
N MET A 193 5.35 3.61 -14.00
CA MET A 193 6.45 2.68 -14.26
C MET A 193 5.92 1.24 -14.25
N THR A 194 6.70 0.32 -14.80
CA THR A 194 6.45 -1.12 -14.67
C THR A 194 7.20 -1.68 -13.47
N THR A 195 6.86 -2.90 -13.05
CA THR A 195 7.60 -3.67 -12.04
C THR A 195 9.09 -3.78 -12.41
N ASP A 196 9.41 -4.06 -13.69
CA ASP A 196 10.79 -4.16 -14.14
C ASP A 196 11.54 -2.83 -14.00
N GLN A 197 10.89 -1.73 -14.33
CA GLN A 197 11.47 -0.39 -14.17
C GLN A 197 11.70 -0.04 -12.70
N ALA A 198 10.74 -0.38 -11.82
CA ALA A 198 10.86 -0.17 -10.38
C ALA A 198 12.06 -0.94 -9.80
N LEU A 199 12.19 -2.22 -10.18
CA LEU A 199 13.30 -3.07 -9.69
C LEU A 199 14.66 -2.65 -10.27
N SER A 200 14.70 -2.24 -11.53
CA SER A 200 15.94 -1.76 -12.18
C SER A 200 16.44 -0.45 -11.57
N ALA A 201 15.55 0.41 -11.08
CA ALA A 201 15.91 1.68 -10.42
C ALA A 201 16.61 1.49 -9.07
N LEU A 202 16.49 0.30 -8.46
CA LEU A 202 17.14 -0.01 -7.17
C LEU A 202 18.64 -0.37 -7.32
N GLY A 203 19.14 -0.56 -8.50
CA GLY A 203 20.54 -0.97 -8.77
C GLY A 203 20.71 -2.48 -8.74
#